data_2fbbfa9ad3b2a5a9f57938a41dea1fdc
#
_entry.id   2fbbfa9ad3b2a5a9f57938a41dea1fdc
#
_cell.length_a   1.000
_cell.length_b   1.000
_cell.length_c   1.000
_cell.angle_alpha   90.00
_cell.angle_beta   90.00
_cell.angle_gamma   90.00
#
_symmetry.space_group_name_H-M   'P 1'
#
loop_
_entity.id
_entity.type
_entity.pdbx_description
1 polymer ?
#
loop_
_entity_poly.entity_id
_entity_poly.type
_entity_poly.pdbx_seq_one_letter_code
_entity_poly.pdbx_strand_id
1 'polypeptide(L)'
;ATTEIYSLSLHDALPISLAGSDALFIDMKGELDQLYNDYLHEAMLLSLAGFAAIVALLAVALRSARRLAGVLLPLLLAVVLVIAALAAGGRQLHLLHLIGMLLIVAVGSNYALFFDRATVRGAIEPETLASMLVANLTTAIGFGTLALSKVPVLHAVGVTVGPGALLALLLAAIFAPRPAAS
;
A
#
# COMPACT_ATOMS: atom_id res chain seq x y z
N ALA A 1 -30.21 27.31 -1.27
CA ALA A 1 -31.16 26.56 -2.13
C ALA A 1 -31.27 27.16 -3.54
N THR A 2 -31.27 28.51 -3.67
CA THR A 2 -31.38 29.23 -4.96
C THR A 2 -30.11 29.11 -5.81
N THR A 3 -28.94 29.02 -5.20
CA THR A 3 -27.66 28.97 -5.93
C THR A 3 -27.43 27.62 -6.65
N GLU A 4 -27.89 26.53 -6.07
CA GLU A 4 -27.78 25.20 -6.70
C GLU A 4 -28.71 25.06 -7.91
N ILE A 5 -29.90 25.67 -7.86
CA ILE A 5 -30.85 25.61 -8.99
C ILE A 5 -30.31 26.40 -10.22
N TYR A 6 -29.63 27.53 -9.99
CA TYR A 6 -29.00 28.31 -11.05
C TYR A 6 -27.79 27.57 -11.67
N SER A 7 -27.00 26.83 -10.85
CA SER A 7 -25.86 26.10 -11.39
C SER A 7 -26.30 24.91 -12.26
N LEU A 8 -27.37 24.19 -11.87
CA LEU A 8 -27.96 23.11 -12.67
C LEU A 8 -28.52 23.61 -14.01
N SER A 9 -29.25 24.76 -14.00
CA SER A 9 -29.82 25.29 -15.22
C SER A 9 -28.76 25.85 -16.20
N LEU A 10 -27.64 26.36 -15.67
CA LEU A 10 -26.53 26.84 -16.52
C LEU A 10 -25.79 25.67 -17.19
N HIS A 11 -25.63 24.57 -16.47
CA HIS A 11 -24.94 23.36 -16.97
C HIS A 11 -25.75 22.64 -18.05
N ASP A 12 -27.08 22.63 -17.92
CA ASP A 12 -27.97 22.04 -18.93
C ASP A 12 -28.24 22.96 -20.13
N ALA A 13 -28.16 24.28 -19.92
CA ALA A 13 -28.39 25.27 -20.99
C ALA A 13 -27.17 25.52 -21.88
N LEU A 14 -25.95 25.35 -21.37
CA LEU A 14 -24.70 25.58 -22.11
C LEU A 14 -24.57 24.74 -23.40
N PRO A 15 -24.82 23.41 -23.38
CA PRO A 15 -24.74 22.61 -24.60
C PRO A 15 -25.80 22.98 -25.65
N ILE A 16 -26.98 23.44 -25.21
CA ILE A 16 -28.07 23.86 -26.12
C ILE A 16 -27.78 25.21 -26.75
N SER A 17 -27.20 26.16 -26.02
CA SER A 17 -26.85 27.49 -26.53
C SER A 17 -25.66 27.46 -27.49
N LEU A 18 -24.82 26.44 -27.45
CA LEU A 18 -23.69 26.24 -28.34
C LEU A 18 -24.02 25.32 -29.54
N ALA A 19 -25.22 24.73 -29.57
CA ALA A 19 -25.69 23.93 -30.69
C ALA A 19 -25.89 24.79 -31.92
N GLY A 20 -24.92 24.90 -32.79
CA GLY A 20 -24.88 25.73 -34.01
C GLY A 20 -23.71 26.71 -34.07
N SER A 21 -22.88 26.76 -33.05
CA SER A 21 -21.57 27.44 -33.09
C SER A 21 -20.47 26.41 -33.32
N ASP A 22 -19.40 26.78 -33.99
CA ASP A 22 -18.18 25.98 -34.19
C ASP A 22 -17.36 25.84 -32.87
N ALA A 23 -18.01 26.04 -31.72
CA ALA A 23 -17.40 25.94 -30.40
C ALA A 23 -17.37 24.50 -29.97
N LEU A 24 -16.17 23.96 -29.73
CA LEU A 24 -15.94 22.64 -29.21
C LEU A 24 -16.35 22.62 -27.72
N PHE A 25 -17.45 21.93 -27.37
CA PHE A 25 -17.82 21.70 -25.98
C PHE A 25 -16.94 20.59 -25.42
N ILE A 26 -16.01 20.93 -24.53
CA ILE A 26 -15.16 19.97 -23.84
C ILE A 26 -15.86 19.66 -22.51
N ASP A 27 -16.37 18.45 -22.36
CA ASP A 27 -16.84 17.93 -21.07
C ASP A 27 -15.63 17.61 -20.17
N MET A 28 -15.15 18.66 -19.51
CA MET A 28 -13.96 18.59 -18.65
C MET A 28 -14.15 17.62 -17.48
N LYS A 29 -15.40 17.40 -17.03
CA LYS A 29 -15.68 16.46 -15.94
C LYS A 29 -15.60 15.02 -16.43
N GLY A 30 -16.19 14.71 -17.57
CA GLY A 30 -16.13 13.38 -18.17
C GLY A 30 -14.71 12.98 -18.55
N GLU A 31 -13.93 13.91 -19.11
CA GLU A 31 -12.51 13.65 -19.42
C GLU A 31 -11.65 13.46 -18.17
N LEU A 32 -11.88 14.24 -17.10
CA LEU A 32 -11.16 14.06 -15.83
C LEU A 32 -11.53 12.74 -15.15
N ASP A 33 -12.79 12.34 -15.16
CA ASP A 33 -13.25 11.08 -14.60
C ASP A 33 -12.68 9.88 -15.40
N GLN A 34 -12.59 10.01 -16.72
CA GLN A 34 -12.01 9.00 -17.58
C GLN A 34 -10.50 8.86 -17.36
N LEU A 35 -9.77 9.98 -17.33
CA LEU A 35 -8.35 10.00 -17.00
C LEU A 35 -8.08 9.39 -15.62
N TYR A 36 -8.88 9.74 -14.62
CA TYR A 36 -8.73 9.19 -13.28
C TYR A 36 -8.93 7.67 -13.24
N ASN A 37 -9.93 7.15 -13.96
CA ASN A 37 -10.19 5.71 -14.07
C ASN A 37 -9.07 4.98 -14.81
N ASP A 38 -8.52 5.57 -15.87
CA ASP A 38 -7.40 4.98 -16.62
C ASP A 38 -6.14 4.91 -15.75
N TYR A 39 -5.81 5.98 -15.02
CA TYR A 39 -4.69 5.97 -14.07
C TYR A 39 -4.90 4.98 -12.92
N LEU A 40 -6.13 4.85 -12.41
CA LEU A 40 -6.46 3.83 -11.40
C LEU A 40 -6.21 2.43 -11.92
N HIS A 41 -6.67 2.13 -13.13
CA HIS A 41 -6.52 0.81 -13.74
C HIS A 41 -5.05 0.47 -13.98
N GLU A 42 -4.29 1.41 -14.53
CA GLU A 42 -2.84 1.26 -14.73
C GLU A 42 -2.10 1.04 -13.41
N ALA A 43 -2.39 1.82 -12.39
CA ALA A 43 -1.75 1.69 -11.09
C ALA A 43 -2.10 0.38 -10.39
N MET A 44 -3.35 -0.11 -10.51
CA MET A 44 -3.73 -1.42 -10.00
C MET A 44 -2.96 -2.53 -10.72
N LEU A 45 -2.83 -2.45 -12.03
CA LEU A 45 -2.11 -3.43 -12.85
C LEU A 45 -0.62 -3.45 -12.52
N LEU A 46 0.01 -2.27 -12.41
CA LEU A 46 1.41 -2.14 -12.00
C LEU A 46 1.66 -2.63 -10.57
N SER A 47 0.73 -2.34 -9.65
CA SER A 47 0.83 -2.83 -8.26
C SER A 47 0.69 -4.34 -8.18
N LEU A 48 -0.22 -4.92 -8.94
CA LEU A 48 -0.39 -6.37 -9.03
C LEU A 48 0.85 -7.04 -9.66
N ALA A 49 1.40 -6.44 -10.72
CA ALA A 49 2.63 -6.90 -11.34
C ALA A 49 3.83 -6.82 -10.38
N GLY A 50 3.96 -5.72 -9.64
CA GLY A 50 4.98 -5.56 -8.59
C GLY A 50 4.84 -6.59 -7.48
N PHE A 51 3.62 -6.83 -7.00
CA PHE A 51 3.34 -7.88 -6.02
C PHE A 51 3.68 -9.27 -6.56
N ALA A 52 3.27 -9.58 -7.79
CA ALA A 52 3.59 -10.84 -8.45
C ALA A 52 5.11 -11.04 -8.60
N ALA A 53 5.85 -9.99 -8.94
CA ALA A 53 7.31 -10.02 -9.02
C ALA A 53 7.94 -10.34 -7.65
N ILE A 54 7.47 -9.72 -6.56
CA ILE A 54 7.94 -10.02 -5.19
C ILE A 54 7.66 -11.49 -4.87
N VAL A 55 6.45 -11.98 -5.12
CA VAL A 55 6.08 -13.39 -4.86
C VAL A 55 6.93 -14.34 -5.69
N ALA A 56 7.18 -14.03 -6.96
CA ALA A 56 8.04 -14.84 -7.83
C ALA A 56 9.50 -14.90 -7.30
N LEU A 57 10.06 -13.77 -6.91
CA LEU A 57 11.41 -13.71 -6.30
C LEU A 57 11.48 -14.53 -5.01
N LEU A 58 10.47 -14.40 -4.14
CA LEU A 58 10.38 -15.19 -2.91
C LEU A 58 10.25 -16.69 -3.21
N ALA A 59 9.44 -17.05 -4.19
CA ALA A 59 9.26 -18.46 -4.61
C ALA A 59 10.57 -19.07 -5.10
N VAL A 60 11.33 -18.34 -5.91
CA VAL A 60 12.66 -18.76 -6.40
C VAL A 60 13.65 -18.87 -5.23
N ALA A 61 13.65 -17.90 -4.30
CA ALA A 61 14.56 -17.87 -3.16
C ALA A 61 14.31 -19.01 -2.16
N LEU A 62 13.04 -19.27 -1.86
CA LEU A 62 12.63 -20.24 -0.83
C LEU A 62 12.52 -21.67 -1.34
N ARG A 63 12.26 -21.85 -2.64
CA ARG A 63 12.11 -23.16 -3.30
C ARG A 63 11.14 -24.13 -2.60
N SER A 64 10.24 -23.63 -1.77
CA SER A 64 9.28 -24.42 -0.99
C SER A 64 7.99 -23.62 -0.83
N ALA A 65 6.88 -24.16 -1.31
CA ALA A 65 5.56 -23.52 -1.21
C ALA A 65 5.13 -23.28 0.27
N ARG A 66 5.49 -24.21 1.16
CA ARG A 66 5.17 -24.09 2.59
C ARG A 66 5.92 -22.94 3.25
N ARG A 67 7.20 -22.76 2.93
CA ARG A 67 8.01 -21.63 3.43
C ARG A 67 7.55 -20.33 2.81
N LEU A 68 7.22 -20.33 1.52
CA LEU A 68 6.64 -19.18 0.83
C LEU A 68 5.35 -18.73 1.50
N ALA A 69 4.43 -19.66 1.81
CA ALA A 69 3.20 -19.34 2.53
C ALA A 69 3.49 -18.77 3.93
N GLY A 70 4.47 -19.32 4.65
CA GLY A 70 4.90 -18.81 5.96
C GLY A 70 5.46 -17.39 5.93
N VAL A 71 6.10 -16.99 4.83
CA VAL A 71 6.61 -15.63 4.60
C VAL A 71 5.50 -14.69 4.14
N LEU A 72 4.63 -15.13 3.21
CA LEU A 72 3.57 -14.28 2.64
C LEU A 72 2.42 -14.02 3.62
N LEU A 73 2.06 -15.01 4.45
CA LEU A 73 0.93 -14.89 5.37
C LEU A 73 1.04 -13.69 6.33
N PRO A 74 2.15 -13.48 7.06
CA PRO A 74 2.29 -12.32 7.93
C PRO A 74 2.29 -10.99 7.15
N LEU A 75 2.80 -10.97 5.92
CA LEU A 75 2.81 -9.76 5.08
C LEU A 75 1.40 -9.39 4.64
N LEU A 76 0.64 -10.36 4.14
CA LEU A 76 -0.76 -10.15 3.75
C LEU A 76 -1.60 -9.72 4.96
N LEU A 77 -1.38 -10.33 6.12
CA LEU A 77 -2.07 -9.96 7.35
C LEU A 77 -1.71 -8.53 7.77
N ALA A 78 -0.46 -8.10 7.65
CA ALA A 78 -0.04 -6.73 7.92
C ALA A 78 -0.78 -5.74 7.01
N VAL A 79 -0.87 -6.02 5.70
CA VAL A 79 -1.60 -5.19 4.74
C VAL A 79 -3.08 -5.11 5.10
N VAL A 80 -3.73 -6.26 5.38
CA VAL A 80 -5.15 -6.31 5.77
C VAL A 80 -5.41 -5.51 7.05
N LEU A 81 -4.54 -5.61 8.06
CA LEU A 81 -4.68 -4.83 9.29
C LEU A 81 -4.52 -3.34 9.06
N VAL A 82 -3.60 -2.91 8.18
CA VAL A 82 -3.46 -1.49 7.81
C VAL A 82 -4.70 -1.01 7.08
N ILE A 83 -5.24 -1.78 6.12
CA ILE A 83 -6.50 -1.44 5.43
C ILE A 83 -7.64 -1.31 6.44
N ALA A 84 -7.78 -2.27 7.34
CA ALA A 84 -8.81 -2.25 8.36
C ALA A 84 -8.69 -1.03 9.30
N ALA A 85 -7.47 -0.68 9.71
CA ALA A 85 -7.21 0.50 10.54
C ALA A 85 -7.54 1.82 9.80
N LEU A 86 -7.17 1.94 8.52
CA LEU A 86 -7.51 3.11 7.69
C LEU A 86 -9.02 3.23 7.48
N ALA A 87 -9.70 2.10 7.19
CA ALA A 87 -11.15 2.06 7.02
C ALA A 87 -11.89 2.40 8.32
N ALA A 88 -11.45 1.86 9.46
CA ALA A 88 -12.01 2.17 10.77
C ALA A 88 -11.81 3.65 11.15
N GLY A 89 -10.72 4.27 10.68
CA GLY A 89 -10.46 5.71 10.81
C GLY A 89 -11.29 6.59 9.87
N GLY A 90 -12.24 6.01 9.10
CA GLY A 90 -13.09 6.74 8.16
C GLY A 90 -12.33 7.31 6.95
N ARG A 91 -11.11 6.85 6.68
CA ARG A 91 -10.30 7.33 5.57
C ARG A 91 -10.68 6.61 4.28
N GLN A 92 -10.88 7.38 3.24
CA GLN A 92 -11.07 6.82 1.89
C GLN A 92 -9.73 6.28 1.39
N LEU A 93 -9.75 5.05 0.88
CA LEU A 93 -8.59 4.44 0.25
C LEU A 93 -8.37 5.07 -1.13
N HIS A 94 -7.23 5.75 -1.26
CA HIS A 94 -6.80 6.35 -2.51
C HIS A 94 -5.64 5.53 -3.11
N LEU A 95 -5.36 5.78 -4.39
CA LEU A 95 -4.24 5.19 -5.13
C LEU A 95 -2.90 5.23 -4.36
N LEU A 96 -2.68 6.32 -3.61
CA LEU A 96 -1.46 6.52 -2.81
C LEU A 96 -1.30 5.49 -1.68
N HIS A 97 -2.41 5.01 -1.10
CA HIS A 97 -2.38 3.94 -0.11
C HIS A 97 -1.98 2.60 -0.74
N LEU A 98 -2.35 2.36 -2.02
CA LEU A 98 -1.95 1.17 -2.76
C LEU A 98 -0.41 1.08 -2.90
N ILE A 99 0.24 2.20 -3.22
CA ILE A 99 1.70 2.31 -3.26
C ILE A 99 2.30 2.00 -1.87
N GLY A 100 1.71 2.56 -0.82
CA GLY A 100 2.12 2.27 0.56
C GLY A 100 1.98 0.79 0.93
N MET A 101 0.91 0.13 0.51
CA MET A 101 0.70 -1.31 0.75
C MET A 101 1.75 -2.16 0.04
N LEU A 102 2.07 -1.83 -1.22
CA LEU A 102 3.14 -2.51 -1.96
C LEU A 102 4.49 -2.34 -1.26
N LEU A 103 4.75 -1.14 -0.73
CA LEU A 103 5.97 -0.86 0.02
C LEU A 103 6.04 -1.64 1.34
N ILE A 104 4.92 -1.83 2.05
CA ILE A 104 4.85 -2.69 3.24
C ILE A 104 5.25 -4.12 2.88
N VAL A 105 4.75 -4.67 1.76
CA VAL A 105 5.10 -6.01 1.30
C VAL A 105 6.58 -6.09 0.94
N ALA A 106 7.11 -5.11 0.20
CA ALA A 106 8.50 -5.08 -0.22
C ALA A 106 9.47 -5.00 0.97
N VAL A 107 9.23 -4.10 1.91
CA VAL A 107 10.06 -3.95 3.12
C VAL A 107 9.85 -5.12 4.08
N GLY A 108 8.60 -5.53 4.30
CA GLY A 108 8.22 -6.62 5.18
C GLY A 108 8.78 -7.98 4.74
N SER A 109 8.93 -8.20 3.44
CA SER A 109 9.52 -9.43 2.91
C SER A 109 10.94 -9.68 3.44
N ASN A 110 11.73 -8.63 3.68
CA ASN A 110 13.06 -8.74 4.27
C ASN A 110 13.00 -9.28 5.70
N TYR A 111 12.03 -8.82 6.50
CA TYR A 111 11.85 -9.29 7.88
C TYR A 111 11.39 -10.74 7.93
N ALA A 112 10.40 -11.08 7.10
CA ALA A 112 9.88 -12.45 7.04
C ALA A 112 10.95 -13.44 6.53
N LEU A 113 11.77 -13.07 5.56
CA LEU A 113 12.91 -13.86 5.10
C LEU A 113 14.00 -14.01 6.17
N PHE A 114 14.24 -12.98 6.97
CA PHE A 114 15.19 -13.05 8.07
C PHE A 114 14.77 -14.13 9.07
N PHE A 115 13.53 -14.10 9.53
CA PHE A 115 13.02 -15.08 10.49
C PHE A 115 12.95 -16.50 9.90
N ASP A 116 12.58 -16.64 8.62
CA ASP A 116 12.60 -17.93 7.93
C ASP A 116 14.03 -18.53 7.88
N ARG A 117 15.03 -17.72 7.54
CA ARG A 117 16.44 -18.16 7.52
C ARG A 117 16.97 -18.47 8.92
N ALA A 118 16.63 -17.68 9.92
CA ALA A 118 17.02 -17.90 11.31
C ALA A 118 16.48 -19.22 11.82
N THR A 119 15.24 -19.58 11.47
CA THR A 119 14.64 -20.88 11.80
C THR A 119 15.40 -22.04 11.17
N VAL A 120 15.84 -21.90 9.92
CA VAL A 120 16.62 -22.96 9.22
C VAL A 120 18.01 -23.13 9.82
N ARG A 121 18.62 -22.04 10.30
CA ARG A 121 19.95 -22.08 10.94
C ARG A 121 19.91 -22.50 12.41
N GLY A 122 18.73 -22.52 13.02
CA GLY A 122 18.54 -22.93 14.43
C GLY A 122 18.96 -21.87 15.46
N ALA A 123 19.42 -20.69 15.04
CA ALA A 123 19.81 -19.61 15.95
C ALA A 123 19.51 -18.25 15.33
N ILE A 124 19.03 -17.33 16.17
CA ILE A 124 18.91 -15.91 15.83
C ILE A 124 20.12 -15.22 16.45
N GLU A 125 20.99 -14.66 15.63
CA GLU A 125 22.10 -13.84 16.10
C GLU A 125 21.55 -12.53 16.70
N PRO A 126 21.83 -12.24 18.00
CA PRO A 126 21.27 -11.05 18.66
C PRO A 126 21.66 -9.74 17.99
N GLU A 127 22.86 -9.64 17.44
CA GLU A 127 23.36 -8.45 16.76
C GLU A 127 22.57 -8.17 15.46
N THR A 128 22.29 -9.22 14.69
CA THR A 128 21.50 -9.11 13.45
C THR A 128 20.06 -8.74 13.76
N LEU A 129 19.47 -9.32 14.82
CA LEU A 129 18.14 -8.94 15.28
C LEU A 129 18.08 -7.49 15.73
N ALA A 130 19.07 -7.03 16.52
CA ALA A 130 19.14 -5.64 16.96
C ALA A 130 19.26 -4.67 15.79
N SER A 131 20.13 -4.97 14.83
CA SER A 131 20.28 -4.16 13.61
C SER A 131 18.98 -4.07 12.81
N MET A 132 18.25 -5.17 12.68
CA MET A 132 16.97 -5.21 11.98
C MET A 132 15.89 -4.42 12.72
N LEU A 133 15.85 -4.50 14.06
CA LEU A 133 14.93 -3.70 14.88
C LEU A 133 15.21 -2.20 14.74
N VAL A 134 16.48 -1.80 14.79
CA VAL A 134 16.89 -0.39 14.59
C VAL A 134 16.51 0.08 13.19
N ALA A 135 16.79 -0.71 12.14
CA ALA A 135 16.43 -0.38 10.77
C ALA A 135 14.90 -0.22 10.60
N ASN A 136 14.11 -1.13 11.21
CA ASN A 136 12.65 -1.04 11.18
C ASN A 136 12.15 0.20 11.92
N LEU A 137 12.69 0.49 13.10
CA LEU A 137 12.34 1.67 13.87
C LEU A 137 12.67 2.96 13.11
N THR A 138 13.82 3.03 12.46
CA THR A 138 14.20 4.14 11.60
C THR A 138 13.22 4.32 10.44
N THR A 139 12.82 3.22 9.79
CA THR A 139 11.80 3.21 8.75
C THR A 139 10.45 3.72 9.28
N ALA A 140 10.01 3.22 10.43
CA ALA A 140 8.74 3.62 11.04
C ALA A 140 8.73 5.10 11.46
N ILE A 141 9.84 5.62 11.99
CA ILE A 141 9.99 7.04 12.33
C ILE A 141 10.02 7.88 11.05
N GLY A 142 10.81 7.47 10.04
CA GLY A 142 10.89 8.19 8.77
C GLY A 142 9.53 8.33 8.09
N PHE A 143 8.80 7.23 7.92
CA PHE A 143 7.44 7.28 7.36
C PHE A 143 6.43 7.89 8.33
N GLY A 144 6.59 7.71 9.64
CA GLY A 144 5.77 8.37 10.65
C GLY A 144 5.86 9.90 10.59
N THR A 145 7.03 10.46 10.32
CA THR A 145 7.19 11.92 10.12
C THR A 145 6.48 12.38 8.83
N LEU A 146 6.48 11.58 7.76
CA LEU A 146 5.71 11.88 6.55
C LEU A 146 4.19 11.90 6.81
N ALA A 147 3.72 11.12 7.77
CA ALA A 147 2.31 11.15 8.19
C ALA A 147 1.87 12.50 8.79
N LEU A 148 2.80 13.33 9.22
CA LEU A 148 2.54 14.69 9.72
C LEU A 148 2.56 15.74 8.60
N SER A 149 2.90 15.36 7.38
CA SER A 149 2.97 16.27 6.23
C SER A 149 1.61 16.80 5.84
N LYS A 150 1.57 18.07 5.42
CA LYS A 150 0.39 18.69 4.81
C LYS A 150 0.22 18.33 3.33
N VAL A 151 1.25 17.73 2.72
CA VAL A 151 1.19 17.25 1.32
C VAL A 151 0.43 15.92 1.28
N PRO A 152 -0.71 15.83 0.56
CA PRO A 152 -1.58 14.64 0.60
C PRO A 152 -0.87 13.33 0.25
N VAL A 153 0.04 13.35 -0.71
CA VAL A 153 0.83 12.19 -1.13
C VAL A 153 1.71 11.68 0.01
N LEU A 154 2.49 12.57 0.62
CA LEU A 154 3.40 12.21 1.71
C LEU A 154 2.63 11.73 2.93
N HIS A 155 1.53 12.40 3.27
CA HIS A 155 0.64 12.00 4.36
C HIS A 155 0.07 10.59 4.13
N ALA A 156 -0.48 10.32 2.95
CA ALA A 156 -1.07 9.02 2.63
C ALA A 156 -0.05 7.87 2.73
N VAL A 157 1.15 8.06 2.16
CA VAL A 157 2.24 7.09 2.25
C VAL A 157 2.69 6.92 3.70
N GLY A 158 2.85 8.02 4.45
CA GLY A 158 3.30 7.99 5.84
C GLY A 158 2.37 7.22 6.77
N VAL A 159 1.05 7.49 6.71
CA VAL A 159 0.05 6.82 7.56
C VAL A 159 -0.15 5.34 7.19
N THR A 160 0.25 4.94 6.00
CA THR A 160 0.18 3.55 5.55
C THR A 160 1.45 2.79 5.92
N VAL A 161 2.61 3.29 5.52
CA VAL A 161 3.89 2.58 5.63
C VAL A 161 4.44 2.57 7.05
N GLY A 162 4.31 3.67 7.80
CA GLY A 162 4.80 3.76 9.18
C GLY A 162 4.29 2.63 10.06
N PRO A 163 2.98 2.54 10.32
CA PRO A 163 2.41 1.45 11.09
C PRO A 163 2.54 0.09 10.39
N GLY A 164 2.48 0.06 9.05
CA GLY A 164 2.60 -1.15 8.26
C GLY A 164 3.96 -1.84 8.41
N ALA A 165 5.05 -1.10 8.45
CA ALA A 165 6.40 -1.64 8.67
C ALA A 165 6.55 -2.28 10.06
N LEU A 166 5.98 -1.65 11.09
CA LEU A 166 5.97 -2.20 12.46
C LEU A 166 5.14 -3.48 12.52
N LEU A 167 3.94 -3.47 11.92
CA LEU A 167 3.07 -4.66 11.88
C LEU A 167 3.71 -5.80 11.11
N ALA A 168 4.36 -5.52 9.97
CA ALA A 168 5.04 -6.55 9.18
C ALA A 168 6.15 -7.23 9.98
N LEU A 169 6.95 -6.46 10.72
CA LEU A 169 8.00 -7.02 11.60
C LEU A 169 7.40 -7.85 12.73
N LEU A 170 6.40 -7.32 13.45
CA LEU A 170 5.75 -8.01 14.56
C LEU A 170 5.11 -9.33 14.12
N LEU A 171 4.36 -9.29 13.02
CA LEU A 171 3.71 -10.50 12.50
C LEU A 171 4.73 -11.50 11.97
N ALA A 172 5.79 -11.05 11.29
CA ALA A 172 6.87 -11.93 10.86
C ALA A 172 7.53 -12.63 12.04
N ALA A 173 7.74 -11.94 13.17
CA ALA A 173 8.29 -12.53 14.40
C ALA A 173 7.31 -13.50 15.07
N ILE A 174 6.01 -13.19 15.12
CA ILE A 174 4.97 -14.04 15.73
C ILE A 174 4.77 -15.33 14.93
N PHE A 175 4.73 -15.23 13.60
CA PHE A 175 4.51 -16.36 12.70
C PHE A 175 5.81 -17.11 12.35
N ALA A 176 6.96 -16.64 12.83
CA ALA A 176 8.21 -17.35 12.67
C ALA A 176 8.08 -18.78 13.23
N PRO A 177 8.42 -19.82 12.46
CA PRO A 177 8.41 -21.18 12.97
C PRO A 177 9.37 -21.26 14.16
N ARG A 178 8.90 -21.78 15.29
CA ARG A 178 9.77 -22.00 16.46
C ARG A 178 10.75 -23.13 16.15
N PRO A 179 12.05 -23.00 16.48
CA PRO A 179 12.96 -24.12 16.40
C PRO A 179 12.39 -25.24 17.27
N ALA A 180 12.38 -26.47 16.73
CA ALA A 180 11.98 -27.64 17.51
C ALA A 180 12.88 -27.70 18.76
N ALA A 181 12.27 -27.70 19.94
CA ALA A 181 13.01 -27.94 21.17
C ALA A 181 13.64 -29.33 21.08
N SER A 182 14.97 -29.36 20.96
CA SER A 182 15.78 -30.59 21.02
C SER A 182 15.97 -31.03 22.47
#